data_e43ad3cd4d0f66ef61a39b92e54b51c4
#
_entry.id   e43ad3cd4d0f66ef61a39b92e54b51c4
#
_cell.length_a   1.000
_cell.length_b   1.000
_cell.length_c   1.000
_cell.angle_alpha   90.00
_cell.angle_beta   90.00
_cell.angle_gamma   90.00
#
_symmetry.space_group_name_H-M   'P 1'
#
loop_
_entity.id
_entity.type
_entity.pdbx_description
1 polymer ?
#
loop_
_entity_poly.entity_id
_entity_poly.type
_entity_poly.pdbx_seq_one_letter_code
_entity_poly.pdbx_strand_id
1 'polypeptide(L)'
;MAKFDVSTTIKRPVEDVFAVISNVENNPKWSSVALEAEQTSPGPIGVGTTARVVAKVLGRRMESDFEVTEFEPNRKFVSQSKSGPFPLQVTVTFEPIEGGTRVNTTIEGEPGGFFKLAEPLIVSVSKRQSQSDLDNLKDLMEANAL
;
A
#
# COMPACT_ATOMS: atom_id res chain seq x y z
N MET A 1 -18.45 4.42 -3.91
CA MET A 1 -17.08 3.87 -3.85
C MET A 1 -16.12 4.96 -3.45
N ALA A 2 -15.30 4.71 -2.47
CA ALA A 2 -14.27 5.65 -2.03
C ALA A 2 -12.99 5.42 -2.82
N LYS A 3 -12.38 6.51 -3.30
CA LYS A 3 -11.15 6.43 -4.08
C LYS A 3 -10.29 7.66 -3.82
N PHE A 4 -8.98 7.44 -3.67
CA PHE A 4 -8.04 8.55 -3.60
C PHE A 4 -6.67 8.15 -4.14
N ASP A 5 -5.88 9.15 -4.52
CA ASP A 5 -4.52 8.98 -5.01
C ASP A 5 -3.56 9.76 -4.12
N VAL A 6 -2.37 9.19 -3.89
CA VAL A 6 -1.25 9.88 -3.26
C VAL A 6 0.01 9.56 -4.04
N SER A 7 0.99 10.46 -4.02
CA SER A 7 2.22 10.27 -4.79
C SER A 7 3.41 10.92 -4.09
N THR A 8 4.60 10.44 -4.45
CA THR A 8 5.87 11.05 -4.02
C THR A 8 6.95 10.71 -5.04
N THR A 9 8.07 11.40 -4.95
CA THR A 9 9.27 11.06 -5.71
C THR A 9 10.37 10.67 -4.75
N ILE A 10 11.08 9.57 -5.06
CA ILE A 10 12.13 9.02 -4.20
C ILE A 10 13.43 9.01 -5.00
N LYS A 11 14.51 9.54 -4.44
CA LYS A 11 15.83 9.60 -5.11
C LYS A 11 16.56 8.27 -5.02
N ARG A 12 15.92 7.23 -5.53
CA ARG A 12 16.45 5.87 -5.61
C ARG A 12 16.02 5.25 -6.93
N PRO A 13 16.80 4.30 -7.48
CA PRO A 13 16.42 3.61 -8.72
C PRO A 13 15.07 2.90 -8.59
N VAL A 14 14.34 2.78 -9.69
CA VAL A 14 13.01 2.16 -9.70
C VAL A 14 13.06 0.71 -9.21
N GLU A 15 14.13 -0.02 -9.49
CA GLU A 15 14.30 -1.41 -9.04
C GLU A 15 14.29 -1.48 -7.50
N ASP A 16 14.96 -0.54 -6.84
CA ASP A 16 15.04 -0.51 -5.39
C ASP A 16 13.69 -0.17 -4.78
N VAL A 17 13.01 0.85 -5.34
CA VAL A 17 11.71 1.28 -4.83
C VAL A 17 10.67 0.18 -5.02
N PHE A 18 10.66 -0.45 -6.18
CA PHE A 18 9.74 -1.54 -6.45
C PHE A 18 9.99 -2.71 -5.51
N ALA A 19 11.24 -3.09 -5.27
CA ALA A 19 11.58 -4.20 -4.39
C ALA A 19 11.09 -3.94 -2.95
N VAL A 20 11.23 -2.72 -2.45
CA VAL A 20 10.80 -2.38 -1.10
C VAL A 20 9.27 -2.42 -0.99
N ILE A 21 8.55 -1.80 -1.93
CA ILE A 21 7.09 -1.70 -1.86
C ILE A 21 6.42 -3.04 -2.14
N SER A 22 6.92 -3.81 -3.10
CA SER A 22 6.31 -5.10 -3.43
C SER A 22 6.53 -6.17 -2.36
N ASN A 23 7.51 -6.02 -1.49
CA ASN A 23 7.68 -6.91 -0.36
C ASN A 23 6.73 -6.48 0.75
N VAL A 24 5.57 -7.18 0.83
CA VAL A 24 4.50 -6.80 1.76
C VAL A 24 4.96 -6.80 3.22
N GLU A 25 5.97 -7.61 3.56
CA GLU A 25 6.48 -7.67 4.93
C GLU A 25 7.25 -6.41 5.34
N ASN A 26 7.56 -5.54 4.39
CA ASN A 26 8.15 -4.23 4.69
C ASN A 26 7.09 -3.20 5.11
N ASN A 27 5.81 -3.44 4.82
CA ASN A 27 4.76 -2.44 5.07
C ASN A 27 4.79 -1.84 6.48
N PRO A 28 4.87 -2.63 7.56
CA PRO A 28 4.90 -2.03 8.90
C PRO A 28 6.12 -1.16 9.18
N LYS A 29 7.16 -1.26 8.36
CA LYS A 29 8.39 -0.48 8.56
C LYS A 29 8.20 0.98 8.17
N TRP A 30 7.27 1.26 7.23
CA TRP A 30 7.06 2.62 6.74
C TRP A 30 5.62 3.09 6.82
N SER A 31 4.66 2.19 7.05
CA SER A 31 3.24 2.55 7.16
C SER A 31 2.83 2.70 8.62
N SER A 32 2.17 3.81 8.94
CA SER A 32 1.62 4.04 10.29
C SER A 32 0.34 3.25 10.52
N VAL A 33 -0.31 2.80 9.45
CA VAL A 33 -1.59 2.08 9.51
C VAL A 33 -1.37 0.58 9.61
N ALA A 34 -0.43 0.03 8.84
CA ALA A 34 -0.15 -1.40 8.85
C ALA A 34 0.62 -1.80 10.10
N LEU A 35 -0.01 -2.58 10.97
CA LEU A 35 0.62 -3.08 12.20
C LEU A 35 1.42 -4.34 11.95
N GLU A 36 0.89 -5.24 11.10
CA GLU A 36 1.53 -6.51 10.73
C GLU A 36 1.24 -6.79 9.26
N ALA A 37 2.19 -7.39 8.58
CA ALA A 37 2.00 -7.86 7.21
C ALA A 37 2.85 -9.10 7.00
N GLU A 38 2.24 -10.15 6.43
CA GLU A 38 2.88 -11.45 6.27
C GLU A 38 2.46 -12.07 4.94
N GLN A 39 3.44 -12.53 4.17
CA GLN A 39 3.14 -13.30 2.97
C GLN A 39 2.68 -14.70 3.39
N THR A 40 1.50 -15.09 2.94
CA THR A 40 0.88 -16.37 3.34
C THR A 40 1.06 -17.46 2.29
N SER A 41 1.35 -17.09 1.04
CA SER A 41 1.66 -18.08 0.00
C SER A 41 3.16 -18.27 -0.13
N PRO A 42 3.63 -19.47 -0.53
CA PRO A 42 5.06 -19.73 -0.67
C PRO A 42 5.61 -19.14 -1.96
N GLY A 43 6.94 -18.97 -2.01
CA GLY A 43 7.65 -18.60 -3.22
C GLY A 43 7.81 -17.09 -3.41
N PRO A 44 8.42 -16.70 -4.53
CA PRO A 44 8.64 -15.29 -4.82
C PRO A 44 7.32 -14.55 -5.10
N ILE A 45 7.30 -13.25 -4.84
CA ILE A 45 6.13 -12.42 -5.04
C ILE A 45 5.82 -12.30 -6.52
N GLY A 46 4.55 -12.45 -6.86
CA GLY A 46 4.04 -12.32 -8.22
C GLY A 46 2.52 -12.42 -8.21
N VAL A 47 1.92 -12.52 -9.38
CA VAL A 47 0.46 -12.70 -9.48
C VAL A 47 0.05 -13.96 -8.74
N GLY A 48 -0.98 -13.86 -7.91
CA GLY A 48 -1.47 -14.98 -7.11
C GLY A 48 -0.87 -15.03 -5.70
N THR A 49 0.15 -14.23 -5.41
CA THR A 49 0.71 -14.15 -4.06
C THR A 49 -0.35 -13.64 -3.11
N THR A 50 -0.47 -14.29 -1.94
CA THR A 50 -1.40 -13.88 -0.90
C THR A 50 -0.66 -13.38 0.32
N ALA A 51 -1.28 -12.43 1.03
CA ALA A 51 -0.71 -11.84 2.23
C ALA A 51 -1.81 -11.51 3.23
N ARG A 52 -1.46 -11.60 4.51
CA ARG A 52 -2.32 -11.19 5.60
C ARG A 52 -1.81 -9.85 6.11
N VAL A 53 -2.71 -8.89 6.23
CA VAL A 53 -2.38 -7.55 6.72
C VAL A 53 -3.28 -7.21 7.88
N VAL A 54 -2.68 -6.75 8.98
CA VAL A 54 -3.41 -6.21 10.13
C VAL A 54 -3.17 -4.71 10.13
N ALA A 55 -4.26 -3.95 10.09
CA ALA A 55 -4.20 -2.49 10.05
C ALA A 55 -5.07 -1.90 11.14
N LYS A 56 -4.79 -0.65 11.50
CA LYS A 56 -5.61 0.11 12.46
C LYS A 56 -6.24 1.30 11.73
N VAL A 57 -7.57 1.32 11.68
CA VAL A 57 -8.31 2.38 10.99
C VAL A 57 -9.34 2.95 11.98
N LEU A 58 -9.26 4.25 12.23
CA LEU A 58 -10.14 4.94 13.19
C LEU A 58 -10.17 4.26 14.56
N GLY A 59 -8.99 3.81 15.02
CA GLY A 59 -8.87 3.15 16.31
C GLY A 59 -9.29 1.68 16.35
N ARG A 60 -9.72 1.12 15.21
CA ARG A 60 -10.18 -0.27 15.12
C ARG A 60 -9.13 -1.13 14.43
N ARG A 61 -8.78 -2.24 15.07
CA ARG A 61 -7.85 -3.22 14.49
C ARG A 61 -8.62 -4.08 13.49
N MET A 62 -8.13 -4.15 12.26
CA MET A 62 -8.76 -4.91 11.19
C MET A 62 -7.75 -5.83 10.53
N GLU A 63 -8.19 -7.05 10.26
CA GLU A 63 -7.38 -8.06 9.57
C GLU A 63 -7.98 -8.33 8.21
N SER A 64 -7.15 -8.33 7.19
CA SER A 64 -7.58 -8.58 5.80
C SER A 64 -6.56 -9.47 5.11
N ASP A 65 -7.07 -10.31 4.20
CA ASP A 65 -6.23 -11.08 3.30
C ASP A 65 -6.25 -10.40 1.94
N PHE A 66 -5.08 -10.28 1.32
CA PHE A 66 -4.92 -9.66 0.01
C PHE A 66 -4.32 -10.66 -0.96
N GLU A 67 -4.64 -10.48 -2.23
CA GLU A 67 -4.04 -11.24 -3.32
C GLU A 67 -3.47 -10.26 -4.34
N VAL A 68 -2.25 -10.53 -4.81
CA VAL A 68 -1.64 -9.75 -5.89
C VAL A 68 -2.33 -10.15 -7.20
N THR A 69 -2.95 -9.18 -7.86
CA THR A 69 -3.70 -9.42 -9.10
C THR A 69 -2.95 -8.96 -10.34
N GLU A 70 -2.03 -7.99 -10.20
CA GLU A 70 -1.15 -7.57 -11.29
C GLU A 70 0.25 -7.36 -10.72
N PHE A 71 1.24 -7.77 -11.46
CA PHE A 71 2.63 -7.66 -11.06
C PHE A 71 3.49 -7.43 -12.31
N GLU A 72 3.86 -6.17 -12.53
CA GLU A 72 4.75 -5.79 -13.63
C GLU A 72 6.02 -5.21 -13.01
N PRO A 73 7.12 -5.95 -13.03
CA PRO A 73 8.36 -5.49 -12.36
C PRO A 73 8.74 -4.08 -12.76
N ASN A 74 9.00 -3.24 -11.74
CA ASN A 74 9.43 -1.85 -11.88
C ASN A 74 8.38 -0.92 -12.52
N ARG A 75 7.12 -1.38 -12.66
CA ARG A 75 6.05 -0.57 -13.27
C ARG A 75 4.78 -0.53 -12.47
N LYS A 76 4.25 -1.69 -12.04
CA LYS A 76 2.91 -1.73 -11.46
C LYS A 76 2.76 -2.91 -10.51
N PHE A 77 2.11 -2.65 -9.41
CA PHE A 77 1.80 -3.66 -8.39
C PHE A 77 0.37 -3.42 -7.92
N VAL A 78 -0.51 -4.42 -8.13
CA VAL A 78 -1.92 -4.31 -7.71
C VAL A 78 -2.24 -5.44 -6.76
N SER A 79 -2.86 -5.11 -5.64
CA SER A 79 -3.38 -6.09 -4.71
C SER A 79 -4.85 -5.81 -4.41
N GLN A 80 -5.59 -6.86 -4.11
CA GLN A 80 -7.01 -6.77 -3.88
C GLN A 80 -7.37 -7.61 -2.66
N SER A 81 -8.24 -7.09 -1.80
CA SER A 81 -8.67 -7.83 -0.61
C SER A 81 -9.51 -9.04 -1.02
N LYS A 82 -9.24 -10.17 -0.38
CA LYS A 82 -10.01 -11.41 -0.55
C LYS A 82 -10.97 -11.61 0.61
N SER A 83 -10.60 -11.10 1.77
CA SER A 83 -11.43 -11.12 2.97
C SER A 83 -11.08 -9.91 3.82
N GLY A 84 -12.00 -9.52 4.70
CA GLY A 84 -11.81 -8.37 5.56
C GLY A 84 -13.12 -7.61 5.71
N PRO A 85 -13.10 -6.48 6.43
CA PRO A 85 -14.33 -5.75 6.75
C PRO A 85 -14.99 -5.09 5.53
N PHE A 86 -14.24 -4.80 4.46
CA PHE A 86 -14.81 -4.25 3.23
C PHE A 86 -13.86 -4.47 2.05
N PRO A 87 -14.38 -4.49 0.80
CA PRO A 87 -13.54 -4.64 -0.39
C PRO A 87 -12.57 -3.47 -0.54
N LEU A 88 -11.32 -3.78 -0.89
CA LEU A 88 -10.27 -2.79 -1.05
C LEU A 88 -9.34 -3.21 -2.17
N GLN A 89 -8.95 -2.26 -3.03
CA GLN A 89 -7.95 -2.48 -4.05
C GLN A 89 -6.87 -1.40 -3.96
N VAL A 90 -5.63 -1.83 -3.98
CA VAL A 90 -4.47 -0.93 -3.93
C VAL A 90 -3.69 -1.09 -5.22
N THR A 91 -3.50 0.00 -5.94
CA THR A 91 -2.71 0.04 -7.17
C THR A 91 -1.52 0.96 -6.96
N VAL A 92 -0.31 0.44 -7.14
CA VAL A 92 0.91 1.23 -7.05
C VAL A 92 1.56 1.23 -8.42
N THR A 93 1.85 2.41 -8.94
CA THR A 93 2.57 2.56 -10.22
C THR A 93 3.91 3.22 -9.97
N PHE A 94 4.89 2.85 -10.77
CA PHE A 94 6.28 3.27 -10.65
C PHE A 94 6.73 3.84 -11.97
N GLU A 95 7.32 5.03 -11.95
CA GLU A 95 7.81 5.70 -13.15
C GLU A 95 9.23 6.17 -12.91
N PRO A 96 10.22 5.66 -13.68
CA PRO A 96 11.57 6.19 -13.59
C PRO A 96 11.58 7.64 -14.06
N ILE A 97 12.20 8.50 -13.28
CA ILE A 97 12.36 9.92 -13.63
C ILE A 97 13.83 10.27 -13.48
N GLU A 98 14.23 11.45 -13.95
CA GLU A 98 15.59 11.91 -13.76
C GLU A 98 15.91 12.01 -12.27
N GLY A 99 16.92 11.28 -11.84
CA GLY A 99 17.38 11.27 -10.45
C GLY A 99 16.59 10.40 -9.51
N GLY A 100 15.61 9.62 -9.97
CA GLY A 100 14.86 8.76 -9.06
C GLY A 100 13.64 8.11 -9.65
N THR A 101 12.60 7.95 -8.81
CA THR A 101 11.37 7.26 -9.15
C THR A 101 10.18 8.04 -8.65
N ARG A 102 9.15 8.16 -9.48
CA ARG A 102 7.84 8.64 -9.04
C ARG A 102 6.98 7.44 -8.68
N VAL A 103 6.40 7.49 -7.49
CA VAL A 103 5.48 6.45 -6.99
C VAL A 103 4.10 7.07 -6.86
N ASN A 104 3.10 6.42 -7.44
CA ASN A 104 1.70 6.81 -7.27
C ASN A 104 0.92 5.64 -6.71
N THR A 105 0.17 5.88 -5.64
CA THR A 105 -0.68 4.86 -5.02
C THR A 105 -2.14 5.29 -5.14
N THR A 106 -2.97 4.42 -5.72
CA THR A 106 -4.40 4.61 -5.79
C THR A 106 -5.07 3.58 -4.90
N ILE A 107 -5.92 4.04 -4.01
CA ILE A 107 -6.67 3.15 -3.12
C ILE A 107 -8.16 3.31 -3.41
N GLU A 108 -8.83 2.19 -3.70
CA GLU A 108 -10.25 2.15 -3.98
C GLU A 108 -10.91 1.18 -3.02
N GLY A 109 -12.03 1.58 -2.41
CA GLY A 109 -12.72 0.71 -1.47
C GLY A 109 -14.19 1.05 -1.35
N GLU A 110 -14.96 0.10 -0.79
CA GLU A 110 -16.37 0.28 -0.50
C GLU A 110 -16.58 0.17 1.00
N PRO A 111 -16.55 1.30 1.74
CA PRO A 111 -16.86 1.26 3.16
C PRO A 111 -18.26 0.73 3.39
N GLY A 112 -18.42 -0.17 4.36
CA GLY A 112 -19.70 -0.74 4.69
C GLY A 112 -20.00 -0.63 6.17
N GLY A 113 -21.25 -0.82 6.55
CA GLY A 113 -21.67 -0.78 7.94
C GLY A 113 -21.30 0.52 8.64
N PHE A 114 -20.59 0.41 9.74
CA PHE A 114 -20.11 1.57 10.50
C PHE A 114 -19.34 2.57 9.62
N PHE A 115 -18.50 2.05 8.73
CA PHE A 115 -17.61 2.90 7.92
C PHE A 115 -18.33 3.64 6.80
N LYS A 116 -19.51 3.17 6.37
CA LYS A 116 -20.26 3.83 5.30
C LYS A 116 -20.72 5.22 5.72
N LEU A 117 -21.16 5.38 6.96
CA LEU A 117 -21.60 6.68 7.48
C LEU A 117 -20.43 7.65 7.65
N ALA A 118 -19.23 7.12 7.87
CA ALA A 118 -18.03 7.93 8.06
C ALA A 118 -17.17 8.05 6.80
N GLU A 119 -17.70 7.67 5.61
CA GLU A 119 -16.92 7.61 4.37
C GLU A 119 -16.14 8.88 4.08
N PRO A 120 -16.71 10.11 4.12
CA PRO A 120 -15.92 11.31 3.84
C PRO A 120 -14.77 11.50 4.80
N LEU A 121 -14.97 11.17 6.09
CA LEU A 121 -13.93 11.24 7.09
C LEU A 121 -12.85 10.18 6.84
N ILE A 122 -13.27 8.96 6.51
CA ILE A 122 -12.33 7.88 6.23
C ILE A 122 -11.45 8.22 5.04
N VAL A 123 -12.03 8.73 3.95
CA VAL A 123 -11.26 9.11 2.76
C VAL A 123 -10.25 10.20 3.11
N SER A 124 -10.68 11.23 3.85
CA SER A 124 -9.80 12.33 4.23
C SER A 124 -8.65 11.86 5.12
N VAL A 125 -8.95 11.07 6.15
CA VAL A 125 -7.94 10.56 7.10
C VAL A 125 -7.00 9.58 6.40
N SER A 126 -7.56 8.66 5.61
CA SER A 126 -6.76 7.64 4.92
C SER A 126 -5.83 8.25 3.88
N LYS A 127 -6.31 9.27 3.15
CA LYS A 127 -5.48 9.97 2.17
C LYS A 127 -4.32 10.66 2.86
N ARG A 128 -4.57 11.34 3.97
CA ARG A 128 -3.54 12.04 4.73
C ARG A 128 -2.51 11.06 5.28
N GLN A 129 -2.97 9.93 5.84
CA GLN A 129 -2.06 8.91 6.36
C GLN A 129 -1.25 8.25 5.26
N SER A 130 -1.87 7.94 4.13
CA SER A 130 -1.17 7.33 3.00
C SER A 130 -0.10 8.26 2.44
N GLN A 131 -0.38 9.57 2.36
CA GLN A 131 0.63 10.53 1.93
C GLN A 131 1.78 10.60 2.93
N SER A 132 1.46 10.64 4.23
CA SER A 132 2.46 10.65 5.28
C SER A 132 3.34 9.39 5.25
N ASP A 133 2.71 8.24 4.98
CA ASP A 133 3.44 6.97 4.90
C ASP A 133 4.39 6.95 3.69
N LEU A 134 3.94 7.48 2.54
CA LEU A 134 4.82 7.60 1.37
C LEU A 134 5.98 8.55 1.65
N ASP A 135 5.72 9.65 2.35
CA ASP A 135 6.77 10.60 2.72
C ASP A 135 7.79 9.94 3.67
N ASN A 136 7.30 9.11 4.59
CA ASN A 136 8.15 8.35 5.49
C ASN A 136 8.99 7.32 4.72
N LEU A 137 8.38 6.62 3.77
CA LEU A 137 9.09 5.69 2.90
C LEU A 137 10.20 6.41 2.13
N LYS A 138 9.89 7.59 1.58
CA LYS A 138 10.86 8.42 0.88
C LYS A 138 12.06 8.74 1.78
N ASP A 139 11.79 9.19 3.00
CA ASP A 139 12.85 9.54 3.94
C ASP A 139 13.71 8.33 4.30
N LEU A 140 13.09 7.18 4.55
CA LEU A 140 13.81 5.96 4.90
C LEU A 140 14.67 5.46 3.74
N MET A 141 14.15 5.49 2.52
CA MET A 141 14.88 5.03 1.35
C MET A 141 16.02 5.98 1.00
N GLU A 142 15.79 7.29 1.08
CA GLU A 142 16.84 8.28 0.77
C GLU A 142 17.95 8.28 1.82
N ALA A 143 17.64 7.81 3.03
CA ALA A 143 18.62 7.61 4.09
C ALA A 143 19.26 6.21 4.06
N ASN A 144 18.91 5.38 3.08
CA ASN A 144 19.34 3.99 2.97
C ASN A 144 18.97 3.13 4.20
N ALA A 145 17.84 3.45 4.84
CA ALA A 145 17.31 2.68 5.95
C ALA A 145 16.34 1.59 5.48
N LEU A 146 15.96 1.65 4.22
CA LEU A 146 15.18 0.61 3.53
C LEU A 146 15.73 0.34 2.14
#